data_9d1fa29bc3dc002875c07c372e838e88
#
_entry.id   9d1fa29bc3dc002875c07c372e838e88
#
_cell.length_a   1.000
_cell.length_b   1.000
_cell.length_c   1.000
_cell.angle_alpha   90.00
_cell.angle_beta   90.00
_cell.angle_gamma   90.00
#
_symmetry.space_group_name_H-M   'P 1'
#
loop_
_entity.id
_entity.type
_entity.pdbx_description
1 polymer ?
#
loop_
_entity_poly.entity_id
_entity_poly.type
_entity_poly.pdbx_seq_one_letter_code
_entity_poly.pdbx_strand_id
1 'polypeptide(L)'
;MKATGISTWAGTWKKGNGFISTKSDILQKAPVSFSSRFEGTPGASPEELLAAAHAACFNQALSNIAGMSKLETESIHTVVDIDLGFAAGTGVPEIKSLHFQVSAKIPTATQAQFDDFTERARTGCTISKIIKLETTLSGTLLG
;
A
#
# COMPACT_ATOMS: atom_id res chain seq x y z
N MET A 1 -1.84 -11.45 -17.81
CA MET A 1 -2.41 -10.10 -17.60
C MET A 1 -1.27 -9.10 -17.44
N LYS A 2 -1.36 -7.89 -18.02
CA LYS A 2 -0.31 -6.87 -17.95
C LYS A 2 -0.90 -5.57 -17.40
N ALA A 3 -0.33 -5.07 -16.30
CA ALA A 3 -0.64 -3.75 -15.75
C ALA A 3 0.42 -2.73 -16.23
N THR A 4 0.01 -1.50 -16.53
CA THR A 4 0.92 -0.46 -17.05
C THR A 4 0.68 0.86 -16.34
N GLY A 5 1.72 1.37 -15.69
CA GLY A 5 1.81 2.74 -15.18
C GLY A 5 2.59 3.61 -16.16
N ILE A 6 2.29 4.89 -16.19
CA ILE A 6 2.88 5.88 -17.09
C ILE A 6 3.24 7.10 -16.24
N SER A 7 4.44 7.64 -16.42
CA SER A 7 4.83 8.89 -15.79
C SER A 7 5.61 9.77 -16.76
N THR A 8 5.43 11.07 -16.61
CA THR A 8 6.22 12.09 -17.29
C THR A 8 6.88 12.98 -16.25
N TRP A 9 8.02 13.56 -16.59
CA TRP A 9 8.73 14.52 -15.76
C TRP A 9 9.42 15.56 -16.61
N ALA A 10 9.40 16.82 -16.17
CA ALA A 10 10.13 17.91 -16.79
C ALA A 10 10.78 18.79 -15.72
N GLY A 11 12.01 19.23 -15.98
CA GLY A 11 12.78 20.09 -15.07
C GLY A 11 13.69 19.31 -14.11
N THR A 12 14.30 20.03 -13.17
CA THR A 12 15.22 19.46 -12.19
C THR A 12 14.47 18.71 -11.09
N TRP A 13 15.16 17.88 -10.32
CA TRP A 13 14.55 17.10 -9.22
C TRP A 13 13.72 17.97 -8.26
N LYS A 14 14.23 19.14 -7.84
CA LYS A 14 13.53 20.01 -6.86
C LYS A 14 12.54 20.99 -7.49
N LYS A 15 12.74 21.40 -8.72
CA LYS A 15 11.91 22.43 -9.38
C LYS A 15 11.06 21.88 -10.53
N GLY A 16 11.25 20.62 -10.88
CA GLY A 16 10.48 19.95 -11.90
C GLY A 16 9.11 19.53 -11.41
N ASN A 17 8.28 19.15 -12.35
CA ASN A 17 6.97 18.56 -12.12
C ASN A 17 6.66 17.54 -13.20
N GLY A 18 5.65 16.72 -12.92
CA GLY A 18 5.23 15.68 -13.85
C GLY A 18 3.82 15.21 -13.57
N PHE A 19 3.46 14.12 -14.21
CA PHE A 19 2.16 13.50 -14.05
C PHE A 19 2.31 11.99 -13.97
N ILE A 20 1.38 11.35 -13.27
CA ILE A 20 1.24 9.92 -13.19
C ILE A 20 -0.11 9.54 -13.79
N SER A 21 -0.14 8.49 -14.60
CA SER A 21 -1.35 7.92 -15.20
C SER A 21 -1.29 6.40 -15.20
N THR A 22 -2.43 5.77 -15.39
CA THR A 22 -2.52 4.34 -15.67
C THR A 22 -3.13 4.09 -17.04
N LYS A 23 -2.77 2.98 -17.67
CA LYS A 23 -3.36 2.60 -18.97
C LYS A 23 -4.87 2.34 -18.88
N SER A 24 -5.39 2.03 -17.71
CA SER A 24 -6.82 1.83 -17.44
C SER A 24 -7.60 3.13 -17.25
N ASP A 25 -6.93 4.28 -17.28
CA ASP A 25 -7.49 5.61 -17.02
C ASP A 25 -8.09 5.80 -15.61
N ILE A 26 -7.89 4.85 -14.71
CA ILE A 26 -8.26 4.99 -13.29
C ILE A 26 -7.51 6.16 -12.64
N LEU A 27 -6.28 6.39 -13.06
CA LEU A 27 -5.48 7.56 -12.69
C LEU A 27 -5.11 8.32 -13.96
N GLN A 28 -5.54 9.57 -14.06
CA GLN A 28 -5.33 10.41 -15.25
C GLN A 28 -4.61 11.70 -14.87
N LYS A 29 -3.37 11.83 -15.33
CA LYS A 29 -2.55 13.02 -15.15
C LYS A 29 -2.53 13.57 -13.72
N ALA A 30 -2.45 12.68 -12.73
CA ALA A 30 -2.26 13.09 -11.35
C ALA A 30 -0.93 13.84 -11.23
N PRO A 31 -0.92 15.10 -10.76
CA PRO A 31 0.30 15.89 -10.69
C PRO A 31 1.27 15.34 -9.65
N VAL A 32 2.55 15.32 -9.97
CA VAL A 32 3.62 14.93 -9.05
C VAL A 32 4.75 15.97 -9.09
N SER A 33 5.26 16.31 -7.92
CA SER A 33 6.36 17.25 -7.74
C SER A 33 7.26 16.83 -6.58
N PHE A 34 8.39 17.50 -6.40
CA PHE A 34 9.19 17.35 -5.18
C PHE A 34 8.37 17.68 -3.93
N SER A 35 7.65 18.81 -3.97
CA SER A 35 6.88 19.26 -2.81
C SER A 35 5.66 18.41 -2.51
N SER A 36 4.99 17.80 -3.49
CA SER A 36 3.91 16.84 -3.22
C SER A 36 4.43 15.57 -2.56
N ARG A 37 5.68 15.19 -2.84
CA ARG A 37 6.28 13.98 -2.31
C ARG A 37 6.95 14.16 -0.94
N PHE A 38 7.56 15.33 -0.66
CA PHE A 38 8.42 15.54 0.50
C PHE A 38 7.98 16.70 1.41
N GLU A 39 7.10 17.58 0.96
CA GLU A 39 6.73 18.82 1.67
C GLU A 39 5.22 18.93 1.91
N GLY A 40 4.45 17.89 1.62
CA GLY A 40 3.02 17.81 1.92
C GLY A 40 2.13 18.75 1.11
N THR A 41 2.59 19.27 -0.04
CA THR A 41 1.71 20.04 -0.92
C THR A 41 0.76 19.12 -1.69
N PRO A 42 -0.42 19.61 -2.13
CA PRO A 42 -1.34 18.80 -2.92
C PRO A 42 -0.70 18.20 -4.17
N GLY A 43 -0.93 16.93 -4.42
CA GLY A 43 -0.41 16.19 -5.55
C GLY A 43 -0.20 14.71 -5.22
N ALA A 44 0.14 13.91 -6.21
CA ALA A 44 0.42 12.51 -6.02
C ALA A 44 1.82 12.28 -5.44
N SER A 45 1.95 11.22 -4.66
CA SER A 45 3.22 10.65 -4.21
C SER A 45 3.32 9.21 -4.68
N PRO A 46 4.46 8.77 -5.25
CA PRO A 46 4.67 7.36 -5.58
C PRO A 46 4.48 6.43 -4.38
N GLU A 47 4.84 6.88 -3.19
CA GLU A 47 4.70 6.13 -1.95
C GLU A 47 3.22 5.97 -1.55
N GLU A 48 2.40 7.01 -1.70
CA GLU A 48 0.96 6.93 -1.47
C GLU A 48 0.28 5.96 -2.44
N LEU A 49 0.66 5.99 -3.71
CA LEU A 49 0.14 5.04 -4.70
C LEU A 49 0.57 3.60 -4.41
N LEU A 50 1.80 3.40 -3.94
CA LEU A 50 2.27 2.10 -3.48
C LEU A 50 1.49 1.63 -2.25
N ALA A 51 1.23 2.50 -1.29
CA ALA A 51 0.43 2.20 -0.10
C ALA A 51 -0.99 1.77 -0.48
N ALA A 52 -1.65 2.53 -1.37
CA ALA A 52 -3.00 2.19 -1.86
C ALA A 52 -3.04 0.86 -2.60
N ALA A 53 -2.07 0.61 -3.48
CA ALA A 53 -1.94 -0.66 -4.20
C ALA A 53 -1.69 -1.83 -3.23
N HIS A 54 -0.86 -1.62 -2.20
CA HIS A 54 -0.54 -2.65 -1.21
C HIS A 54 -1.75 -2.96 -0.32
N ALA A 55 -2.50 -1.95 0.13
CA ALA A 55 -3.74 -2.14 0.87
C ALA A 55 -4.77 -2.97 0.07
N ALA A 56 -4.96 -2.64 -1.21
CA ALA A 56 -5.88 -3.38 -2.09
C ALA A 56 -5.43 -4.84 -2.30
N CYS A 57 -4.14 -5.06 -2.51
CA CYS A 57 -3.56 -6.41 -2.66
C CYS A 57 -3.70 -7.23 -1.37
N PHE A 58 -3.47 -6.61 -0.22
CA PHE A 58 -3.65 -7.22 1.09
C PHE A 58 -5.11 -7.65 1.31
N ASN A 59 -6.09 -6.77 1.04
CA ASN A 59 -7.51 -7.07 1.22
C ASN A 59 -7.94 -8.29 0.40
N GLN A 60 -7.52 -8.38 -0.85
CA GLN A 60 -7.80 -9.52 -1.71
C GLN A 60 -7.13 -10.80 -1.19
N ALA A 61 -5.89 -10.71 -0.71
CA ALA A 61 -5.19 -11.85 -0.13
C ALA A 61 -5.88 -12.35 1.16
N LEU A 62 -6.26 -11.43 2.06
CA LEU A 62 -6.97 -11.75 3.29
C LEU A 62 -8.32 -12.43 2.99
N SER A 63 -9.11 -11.87 2.08
CA SER A 63 -10.39 -12.45 1.67
C SER A 63 -10.22 -13.85 1.06
N ASN A 64 -9.20 -14.04 0.22
CA ASN A 64 -8.90 -15.34 -0.36
C ASN A 64 -8.49 -16.39 0.71
N ILE A 65 -7.65 -15.99 1.68
CA ILE A 65 -7.20 -16.86 2.76
C ILE A 65 -8.38 -17.28 3.66
N ALA A 66 -9.26 -16.33 4.02
CA ALA A 66 -10.48 -16.64 4.76
C ALA A 66 -11.39 -17.60 3.98
N GLY A 67 -11.57 -17.37 2.68
CA GLY A 67 -12.34 -18.24 1.79
C GLY A 67 -11.81 -19.67 1.70
N MET A 68 -10.48 -19.87 1.74
CA MET A 68 -9.88 -21.21 1.82
C MET A 68 -10.26 -21.94 3.11
N SER A 69 -10.59 -21.22 4.16
CA SER A 69 -11.13 -21.75 5.43
C SER A 69 -12.66 -21.78 5.46
N LYS A 70 -13.32 -21.56 4.31
CA LYS A 70 -14.78 -21.50 4.14
C LYS A 70 -15.45 -20.39 4.96
N LEU A 71 -14.73 -19.31 5.21
CA LEU A 71 -15.23 -18.11 5.87
C LEU A 71 -15.38 -16.98 4.82
N GLU A 72 -16.47 -16.23 4.91
CA GLU A 72 -16.69 -15.05 4.06
C GLU A 72 -16.32 -13.78 4.82
N THR A 73 -15.70 -12.85 4.12
CA THR A 73 -15.42 -11.52 4.67
C THR A 73 -16.59 -10.58 4.34
N GLU A 74 -17.29 -10.07 5.35
CA GLU A 74 -18.31 -9.03 5.13
C GLU A 74 -17.68 -7.68 4.79
N SER A 75 -16.59 -7.33 5.46
CA SER A 75 -15.84 -6.11 5.18
C SER A 75 -14.37 -6.24 5.58
N ILE A 76 -13.50 -5.57 4.84
CA ILE A 76 -12.10 -5.36 5.19
C ILE A 76 -11.78 -3.91 4.92
N HIS A 77 -11.27 -3.21 5.92
CA HIS A 77 -10.70 -1.88 5.81
C HIS A 77 -9.23 -1.93 6.20
N THR A 78 -8.36 -1.51 5.30
CA THR A 78 -6.91 -1.51 5.52
C THR A 78 -6.34 -0.14 5.18
N VAL A 79 -5.61 0.42 6.11
CA VAL A 79 -4.72 1.56 5.89
C VAL A 79 -3.29 1.03 5.86
N VAL A 80 -2.52 1.47 4.88
CA VAL A 80 -1.08 1.20 4.82
C VAL A 80 -0.35 2.53 4.92
N ASP A 81 0.42 2.68 5.97
CA ASP A 81 1.29 3.84 6.17
C ASP A 81 2.71 3.50 5.68
N ILE A 82 3.25 4.35 4.83
CA ILE A 82 4.64 4.31 4.38
C ILE A 82 5.36 5.54 4.90
N ASP A 83 6.35 5.35 5.74
CA ASP A 83 7.22 6.41 6.22
C ASP A 83 8.39 6.62 5.25
N LEU A 84 8.40 7.80 4.62
CA LEU A 84 9.45 8.22 3.70
C LEU A 84 10.39 9.20 4.39
N GLY A 85 11.66 8.90 4.36
CA GLY A 85 12.68 9.76 4.93
C GLY A 85 13.94 9.82 4.06
N PHE A 86 15.04 10.20 4.68
CA PHE A 86 16.34 10.26 4.01
C PHE A 86 17.35 9.37 4.75
N ALA A 87 18.16 8.65 4.00
CA ALA A 87 19.21 7.85 4.55
C ALA A 87 20.26 8.72 5.28
N ALA A 88 20.65 8.30 6.48
CA ALA A 88 21.60 9.02 7.29
C ALA A 88 22.94 9.20 6.56
N GLY A 89 23.45 10.43 6.54
CA GLY A 89 24.75 10.78 5.97
C GLY A 89 24.81 10.90 4.44
N THR A 90 23.77 10.43 3.70
CA THR A 90 23.79 10.48 2.24
C THR A 90 22.75 11.42 1.64
N GLY A 91 21.67 11.71 2.38
CA GLY A 91 20.55 12.52 1.88
C GLY A 91 19.74 11.83 0.76
N VAL A 92 19.93 10.53 0.57
CA VAL A 92 19.16 9.74 -0.42
C VAL A 92 17.79 9.41 0.16
N PRO A 93 16.67 9.64 -0.58
CA PRO A 93 15.34 9.23 -0.13
C PRO A 93 15.26 7.71 0.06
N GLU A 94 14.67 7.29 1.16
CA GLU A 94 14.39 5.86 1.41
C GLU A 94 13.09 5.68 2.19
N ILE A 95 12.42 4.57 1.97
CA ILE A 95 11.28 4.14 2.77
C ILE A 95 11.83 3.55 4.08
N LYS A 96 11.45 4.16 5.21
CA LYS A 96 11.92 3.77 6.55
C LYS A 96 11.10 2.63 7.14
N SER A 97 9.80 2.68 6.97
CA SER A 97 8.88 1.69 7.53
C SER A 97 7.63 1.56 6.67
N LEU A 98 6.94 0.45 6.85
CA LEU A 98 5.63 0.18 6.28
C LEU A 98 4.77 -0.53 7.33
N HIS A 99 3.62 0.06 7.65
CA HIS A 99 2.71 -0.46 8.67
C HIS A 99 1.31 -0.65 8.12
N PHE A 100 0.69 -1.79 8.43
CA PHE A 100 -0.71 -2.09 8.13
C PHE A 100 -1.58 -1.88 9.37
N GLN A 101 -2.65 -1.12 9.21
CA GLN A 101 -3.75 -1.03 10.17
C GLN A 101 -4.97 -1.69 9.53
N VAL A 102 -5.43 -2.79 10.11
CA VAL A 102 -6.47 -3.63 9.51
C VAL A 102 -7.64 -3.76 10.46
N SER A 103 -8.84 -3.51 9.96
CA SER A 103 -10.08 -3.90 10.62
C SER A 103 -10.95 -4.71 9.66
N ALA A 104 -11.43 -5.86 10.10
CA ALA A 104 -12.26 -6.70 9.25
C ALA A 104 -13.40 -7.35 10.03
N LYS A 105 -14.53 -7.52 9.34
CA LYS A 105 -15.64 -8.31 9.81
C LYS A 105 -15.68 -9.63 9.04
N ILE A 106 -15.38 -10.71 9.75
CA ILE A 106 -15.34 -12.07 9.22
C ILE A 106 -16.21 -12.93 10.17
N PRO A 107 -17.52 -13.05 9.90
CA PRO A 107 -18.42 -13.77 10.79
C PRO A 107 -17.91 -15.18 11.10
N THR A 108 -18.06 -15.57 12.34
CA THR A 108 -17.64 -16.89 12.88
C THR A 108 -16.12 -17.12 12.91
N ALA A 109 -15.29 -16.21 12.46
CA ALA A 109 -13.85 -16.31 12.64
C ALA A 109 -13.47 -16.12 14.11
N THR A 110 -12.54 -16.93 14.59
CA THR A 110 -11.91 -16.71 15.89
C THR A 110 -10.79 -15.69 15.77
N GLN A 111 -10.39 -15.06 16.88
CA GLN A 111 -9.25 -14.14 16.89
C GLN A 111 -7.97 -14.84 16.37
N ALA A 112 -7.72 -16.08 16.76
CA ALA A 112 -6.55 -16.84 16.30
C ALA A 112 -6.55 -17.07 14.78
N GLN A 113 -7.72 -17.31 14.18
CA GLN A 113 -7.85 -17.41 12.73
C GLN A 113 -7.59 -16.06 12.05
N PHE A 114 -8.15 -14.99 12.61
CA PHE A 114 -7.90 -13.64 12.09
C PHE A 114 -6.41 -13.27 12.12
N ASP A 115 -5.73 -13.56 13.23
CA ASP A 115 -4.30 -13.28 13.39
C ASP A 115 -3.46 -14.08 12.37
N ASP A 116 -3.76 -15.38 12.18
CA ASP A 116 -3.11 -16.21 11.16
C ASP A 116 -3.38 -15.68 9.74
N PHE A 117 -4.62 -15.34 9.44
CA PHE A 117 -5.00 -14.86 8.10
C PHE A 117 -4.34 -13.52 7.74
N THR A 118 -4.33 -12.59 8.70
CA THR A 118 -3.70 -11.28 8.49
C THR A 118 -2.20 -11.38 8.34
N GLU A 119 -1.53 -12.23 9.11
CA GLU A 119 -0.09 -12.47 8.98
C GLU A 119 0.27 -13.11 7.63
N ARG A 120 -0.51 -14.09 7.20
CA ARG A 120 -0.32 -14.72 5.89
C ARG A 120 -0.60 -13.75 4.74
N ALA A 121 -1.60 -12.87 4.87
CA ALA A 121 -1.87 -11.83 3.88
C ALA A 121 -0.73 -10.79 3.84
N ARG A 122 -0.22 -10.36 5.03
CA ARG A 122 0.88 -9.42 5.17
C ARG A 122 2.16 -9.90 4.49
N THR A 123 2.50 -11.16 4.64
CA THR A 123 3.74 -11.74 4.09
C THR A 123 3.57 -12.32 2.69
N GLY A 124 2.37 -12.73 2.32
CA GLY A 124 2.10 -13.55 1.14
C GLY A 124 1.40 -12.85 -0.02
N CYS A 125 0.85 -11.65 0.13
CA CYS A 125 0.23 -10.95 -1.00
C CYS A 125 1.27 -10.62 -2.07
N THR A 126 0.83 -10.49 -3.32
CA THR A 126 1.74 -10.37 -4.47
C THR A 126 2.67 -9.17 -4.36
N ILE A 127 2.19 -8.04 -3.82
CA ILE A 127 3.02 -6.85 -3.60
C ILE A 127 3.99 -7.06 -2.44
N SER A 128 3.56 -7.68 -1.34
CA SER A 128 4.46 -7.98 -0.20
C SER A 128 5.71 -8.77 -0.64
N LYS A 129 5.55 -9.70 -1.58
CA LYS A 129 6.66 -10.54 -2.07
C LYS A 129 7.77 -9.77 -2.78
N ILE A 130 7.51 -8.57 -3.27
CA ILE A 130 8.52 -7.73 -3.92
C ILE A 130 9.09 -6.65 -2.99
N ILE A 131 8.46 -6.45 -1.83
CA ILE A 131 8.94 -5.50 -0.82
C ILE A 131 9.99 -6.18 0.06
N LYS A 132 11.18 -5.61 0.13
CA LYS A 132 12.31 -6.15 0.93
C LYS A 132 12.34 -5.60 2.35
N LEU A 133 11.54 -4.57 2.63
CA LEU A 133 11.44 -3.97 3.94
C LEU A 133 10.61 -4.87 4.87
N GLU A 134 11.02 -4.96 6.13
CA GLU A 134 10.19 -5.58 7.16
C GLU A 134 8.94 -4.74 7.41
N THR A 135 7.78 -5.38 7.43
CA THR A 135 6.49 -4.72 7.60
C THR A 135 5.87 -5.12 8.92
N THR A 136 5.13 -4.22 9.54
CA THR A 136 4.37 -4.48 10.77
C THR A 136 2.87 -4.43 10.51
N LEU A 137 2.07 -4.99 11.42
CA LEU A 137 0.61 -5.03 11.32
C LEU A 137 -0.04 -4.87 12.70
N SER A 138 -1.10 -4.09 12.76
CA SER A 138 -2.08 -4.08 13.84
C SER A 138 -3.45 -4.45 13.28
N GLY A 139 -4.11 -5.44 13.86
CA GLY A 139 -5.37 -5.96 13.37
C GLY A 139 -6.49 -5.90 14.40
N THR A 140 -7.71 -5.65 13.93
CA THR A 140 -8.93 -5.69 14.74
C THR A 140 -9.98 -6.52 14.02
N LEU A 141 -10.38 -7.61 14.65
CA LEU A 141 -11.55 -8.39 14.23
C LEU A 141 -12.81 -7.73 14.80
N LEU A 142 -13.71 -7.34 13.90
CA LEU A 142 -14.98 -6.73 14.25
C LEU A 142 -16.03 -7.80 14.54
N GLY A 143 -16.83 -7.56 15.55
CA GLY A 143 -17.96 -8.43 15.91
C GLY A 143 -19.13 -8.38 14.92
#